data_4783cb3df2949046edf90c5deea5af41
#
_entry.id   4783cb3df2949046edf90c5deea5af41
#
_cell.length_a   1.000
_cell.length_b   1.000
_cell.length_c   1.000
_cell.angle_alpha   90.00
_cell.angle_beta   90.00
_cell.angle_gamma   90.00
#
_symmetry.space_group_name_H-M   'P 1'
#
loop_
_entity.id
_entity.type
_entity.pdbx_description
1 polymer ?
#
loop_
_entity_poly.entity_id
_entity_poly.type
_entity_poly.pdbx_seq_one_letter_code
_entity_poly.pdbx_strand_id
1 'polypeptide(L)'
;MKRIVILLLLGMFCLNQTHAQVFRGQYISEWQWDMTKNTNLVNQLRLELSIPIGNGKDSFEAATLHVAKTNDGIIDDWQGFSNIYEDNHFALLAVLGYMHEWNSGHLFAGVRNVNEDFFTSDITSLFLNSSEGIFPTIASSYPIANYPYSGLTLYFDVTKGRWTFKNSLNNGAGYSGWKAHDNPFLVRPKKDGIFNMSQLEYNYKGGKYFAGIAVHTRQYPINEDGEMVSSDESRSKLTGAWWVYGEQEVWNSGEKTISCMVQYSENTSHQNACYRYAEVGGSYQDEKNECGLSAQYARFQQGTECSLEATWKRQLTESISIQPSFQYIKNDNGDFTALCARLYVSF
;
A
#
# COMPACT_ATOMS: atom_id res chain seq x y z
N MET A 1 -20.96 -12.90 19.41
CA MET A 1 -20.34 -12.47 18.15
C MET A 1 -20.95 -13.10 16.90
N LYS A 2 -21.05 -14.44 16.71
CA LYS A 2 -21.66 -15.06 15.50
C LYS A 2 -23.08 -14.56 15.18
N ARG A 3 -23.93 -14.31 16.19
CA ARG A 3 -25.32 -13.83 15.98
C ARG A 3 -25.41 -12.36 15.54
N ILE A 4 -24.44 -11.52 15.91
CA ILE A 4 -24.40 -10.10 15.51
C ILE A 4 -23.97 -9.96 14.05
N VAL A 5 -23.01 -10.76 13.59
CA VAL A 5 -22.56 -10.78 12.19
C VAL A 5 -23.69 -11.27 11.26
N ILE A 6 -24.46 -12.29 11.69
CA ILE A 6 -25.61 -12.80 10.92
C ILE A 6 -26.75 -11.77 10.87
N LEU A 7 -27.00 -11.03 11.96
CA LEU A 7 -28.01 -9.97 12.00
C LEU A 7 -27.59 -8.75 11.14
N LEU A 8 -26.32 -8.40 11.10
CA LEU A 8 -25.79 -7.37 10.20
C LEU A 8 -25.91 -7.79 8.73
N LEU A 9 -25.59 -9.04 8.40
CA LEU A 9 -25.76 -9.59 7.06
C LEU A 9 -27.24 -9.69 6.64
N LEU A 10 -28.13 -10.10 7.53
CA LEU A 10 -29.58 -10.16 7.27
C LEU A 10 -30.20 -8.76 7.19
N GLY A 11 -29.75 -7.79 7.99
CA GLY A 11 -30.18 -6.39 7.90
C GLY A 11 -29.84 -5.74 6.57
N MET A 12 -28.73 -6.13 5.94
CA MET A 12 -28.31 -5.63 4.62
C MET A 12 -29.24 -6.09 3.48
N PHE A 13 -29.90 -7.25 3.61
CA PHE A 13 -30.85 -7.74 2.58
C PHE A 13 -32.24 -7.06 2.61
N CYS A 14 -32.55 -6.32 3.68
CA CYS A 14 -33.87 -5.68 3.82
C CYS A 14 -33.93 -4.21 3.37
N LEU A 15 -32.83 -3.64 2.88
CA LEU A 15 -32.83 -2.29 2.34
C LEU A 15 -33.31 -2.33 0.89
N ASN A 16 -34.53 -1.86 0.64
CA ASN A 16 -35.03 -1.54 -0.71
C ASN A 16 -34.16 -0.42 -1.28
N GLN A 17 -33.06 -0.78 -1.97
CA GLN A 17 -32.12 0.17 -2.53
C GLN A 17 -32.41 0.39 -4.01
N THR A 18 -32.50 1.65 -4.38
CA THR A 18 -32.61 2.13 -5.78
C THR A 18 -31.24 2.11 -6.51
N HIS A 19 -30.14 1.85 -5.81
CA HIS A 19 -28.79 1.80 -6.35
C HIS A 19 -28.24 0.36 -6.34
N ALA A 20 -27.58 -0.04 -7.43
CA ALA A 20 -27.00 -1.37 -7.53
C ALA A 20 -25.79 -1.51 -6.59
N GLN A 21 -25.73 -2.64 -5.88
CA GLN A 21 -24.51 -3.04 -5.17
C GLN A 21 -23.40 -3.32 -6.19
N VAL A 22 -22.18 -2.90 -5.87
CA VAL A 22 -20.99 -3.15 -6.71
C VAL A 22 -20.15 -4.21 -6.02
N PHE A 23 -19.97 -5.34 -6.70
CA PHE A 23 -19.04 -6.37 -6.32
C PHE A 23 -17.90 -6.40 -7.33
N ARG A 24 -16.66 -6.45 -6.84
CA ARG A 24 -15.45 -6.55 -7.66
C ARG A 24 -14.52 -7.59 -7.07
N GLY A 25 -13.73 -8.21 -7.92
CA GLY A 25 -12.67 -9.11 -7.50
C GLY A 25 -11.44 -8.90 -8.34
N GLN A 26 -10.27 -9.07 -7.71
CA GLN A 26 -8.98 -9.12 -8.38
C GLN A 26 -8.21 -10.31 -7.87
N TYR A 27 -7.76 -11.13 -8.80
CA TYR A 27 -6.82 -12.22 -8.54
C TYR A 27 -5.48 -11.90 -9.18
N ILE A 28 -4.41 -12.05 -8.42
CA ILE A 28 -3.03 -11.89 -8.87
C ILE A 28 -2.30 -13.20 -8.60
N SER A 29 -1.59 -13.72 -9.61
CA SER A 29 -0.67 -14.83 -9.47
C SER A 29 0.70 -14.37 -9.92
N GLU A 30 1.70 -14.48 -9.07
CA GLU A 30 3.08 -14.07 -9.35
C GLU A 30 4.04 -15.23 -9.16
N TRP A 31 4.71 -15.59 -10.23
CA TRP A 31 5.87 -16.48 -10.19
C TRP A 31 7.13 -15.65 -9.98
N GLN A 32 7.97 -16.08 -9.04
CA GLN A 32 9.21 -15.44 -8.62
C GLN A 32 10.37 -16.42 -8.80
N TRP A 33 11.53 -15.92 -9.25
CA TRP A 33 12.75 -16.68 -9.44
C TRP A 33 13.99 -15.82 -9.18
N ASP A 34 14.94 -16.33 -8.36
CA ASP A 34 16.21 -15.68 -8.05
C ASP A 34 17.26 -15.82 -9.16
N MET A 35 16.85 -16.31 -10.35
CA MET A 35 17.70 -16.63 -11.50
C MET A 35 18.76 -17.70 -11.25
N THR A 36 18.69 -18.41 -10.12
CA THR A 36 19.57 -19.53 -9.77
C THR A 36 18.78 -20.81 -9.52
N LYS A 37 18.26 -21.02 -8.31
CA LYS A 37 17.57 -22.24 -7.90
C LYS A 37 16.28 -22.01 -7.11
N ASN A 38 16.09 -20.83 -6.53
CA ASN A 38 14.96 -20.60 -5.65
C ASN A 38 13.80 -20.00 -6.47
N THR A 39 12.64 -20.59 -6.29
CA THR A 39 11.38 -20.11 -6.91
C THR A 39 10.30 -20.01 -5.87
N ASN A 40 9.35 -19.14 -6.09
CA ASN A 40 8.15 -19.02 -5.28
C ASN A 40 6.95 -18.73 -6.19
N LEU A 41 5.77 -19.13 -5.78
CA LEU A 41 4.51 -18.73 -6.40
C LEU A 41 3.66 -18.06 -5.33
N VAL A 42 3.37 -16.79 -5.54
CA VAL A 42 2.51 -15.99 -4.66
C VAL A 42 1.18 -15.76 -5.36
N ASN A 43 0.10 -15.99 -4.63
CA ASN A 43 -1.25 -15.76 -5.11
C ASN A 43 -1.97 -14.83 -4.17
N GLN A 44 -2.66 -13.82 -4.71
CA GLN A 44 -3.47 -12.89 -3.96
C GLN A 44 -4.88 -12.85 -4.56
N LEU A 45 -5.89 -12.88 -3.71
CA LEU A 45 -7.28 -12.62 -4.09
C LEU A 45 -7.84 -11.51 -3.20
N ARG A 46 -8.29 -10.42 -3.82
CA ARG A 46 -9.02 -9.33 -3.17
C ARG A 46 -10.47 -9.35 -3.66
N LEU A 47 -11.41 -9.35 -2.71
CA LEU A 47 -12.85 -9.27 -2.98
C LEU A 47 -13.38 -8.01 -2.32
N GLU A 48 -14.13 -7.20 -3.07
CA GLU A 48 -14.65 -5.91 -2.64
C GLU A 48 -16.16 -5.85 -2.82
N LEU A 49 -16.84 -5.21 -1.88
CA LEU A 49 -18.28 -4.95 -1.91
C LEU A 49 -18.51 -3.49 -1.50
N SER A 50 -19.18 -2.75 -2.37
CA SER A 50 -19.69 -1.41 -2.06
C SER A 50 -21.22 -1.42 -2.11
N ILE A 51 -21.84 -0.95 -1.03
CA ILE A 51 -23.30 -0.89 -0.88
C ILE A 51 -23.69 0.57 -0.71
N PRO A 52 -24.20 1.24 -1.77
CA PRO A 52 -24.69 2.61 -1.67
C PRO A 52 -25.88 2.73 -0.72
N ILE A 53 -25.93 3.82 0.04
CA ILE A 53 -26.99 4.10 1.03
C ILE A 53 -27.71 5.39 0.63
N GLY A 54 -29.03 5.37 0.69
CA GLY A 54 -29.86 6.56 0.48
C GLY A 54 -29.73 7.15 -0.92
N ASN A 55 -29.17 8.36 -1.05
CA ASN A 55 -29.03 9.09 -2.31
C ASN A 55 -27.72 8.79 -3.07
N GLY A 56 -26.95 7.79 -2.63
CA GLY A 56 -25.69 7.38 -3.26
C GLY A 56 -24.48 8.22 -2.87
N LYS A 57 -24.62 9.18 -1.95
CA LYS A 57 -23.48 9.89 -1.36
C LYS A 57 -22.83 9.15 -0.20
N ASP A 58 -23.56 8.19 0.32
CA ASP A 58 -23.14 7.35 1.42
C ASP A 58 -22.99 5.93 0.92
N SER A 59 -21.99 5.21 1.41
CA SER A 59 -21.82 3.80 1.12
C SER A 59 -21.26 3.06 2.33
N PHE A 60 -21.52 1.75 2.35
CA PHE A 60 -20.84 0.81 3.21
C PHE A 60 -19.85 0.03 2.36
N GLU A 61 -18.57 0.11 2.74
CA GLU A 61 -17.47 -0.53 2.03
C GLU A 61 -16.97 -1.75 2.81
N ALA A 62 -16.72 -2.85 2.10
CA ALA A 62 -16.13 -4.05 2.66
C ALA A 62 -15.15 -4.66 1.67
N ALA A 63 -13.98 -5.12 2.14
CA ALA A 63 -13.05 -5.90 1.33
C ALA A 63 -12.35 -6.96 2.17
N THR A 64 -12.07 -8.11 1.54
CA THR A 64 -11.22 -9.15 2.08
C THR A 64 -10.00 -9.36 1.21
N LEU A 65 -8.91 -9.79 1.85
CA LEU A 65 -7.65 -10.12 1.19
C LEU A 65 -7.23 -11.54 1.58
N HIS A 66 -6.80 -12.31 0.59
CA HIS A 66 -6.28 -13.66 0.75
C HIS A 66 -4.91 -13.72 0.10
N VAL A 67 -3.92 -14.27 0.79
CA VAL A 67 -2.56 -14.44 0.27
C VAL A 67 -2.14 -15.88 0.50
N ALA A 68 -1.52 -16.49 -0.51
CA ALA A 68 -0.94 -17.81 -0.42
C ALA A 68 0.38 -17.87 -1.19
N LYS A 69 1.43 -18.38 -0.55
CA LYS A 69 2.76 -18.59 -1.14
C LYS A 69 3.17 -20.05 -1.03
N THR A 70 4.03 -20.49 -1.93
CA THR A 70 4.54 -21.87 -1.93
C THR A 70 5.83 -22.03 -1.14
N ASN A 71 6.67 -21.01 -1.10
CA ASN A 71 7.96 -20.98 -0.43
C ASN A 71 8.17 -19.67 0.33
N ASP A 72 9.19 -19.61 1.16
CA ASP A 72 9.67 -18.38 1.79
C ASP A 72 10.38 -17.47 0.78
N GLY A 73 10.85 -16.30 1.21
CA GLY A 73 11.54 -15.33 0.37
C GLY A 73 12.69 -15.95 -0.42
N ILE A 74 12.80 -15.59 -1.69
CA ILE A 74 13.82 -16.16 -2.60
C ILE A 74 15.15 -15.39 -2.56
N ILE A 75 15.15 -14.17 -2.03
CA ILE A 75 16.32 -13.27 -1.88
C ILE A 75 16.29 -12.59 -0.51
N ASP A 76 17.42 -12.06 -0.08
CA ASP A 76 17.57 -11.35 1.20
C ASP A 76 17.59 -9.83 0.94
N ASP A 77 16.42 -9.29 0.61
CA ASP A 77 16.19 -7.87 0.39
C ASP A 77 15.48 -7.21 1.59
N TRP A 78 15.67 -5.90 1.74
CA TRP A 78 15.12 -5.13 2.88
C TRP A 78 13.94 -4.25 2.52
N GLN A 79 13.78 -3.93 1.24
CA GLN A 79 12.66 -3.12 0.74
C GLN A 79 11.43 -3.92 0.34
N GLY A 80 11.60 -5.24 0.11
CA GLY A 80 10.55 -6.12 -0.42
C GLY A 80 10.41 -6.00 -1.95
N PHE A 81 11.05 -6.91 -2.70
CA PHE A 81 11.02 -6.90 -4.18
C PHE A 81 9.64 -7.19 -4.77
N SER A 82 8.69 -7.66 -3.98
CA SER A 82 7.32 -7.92 -4.39
C SER A 82 6.31 -7.36 -3.38
N ASN A 83 5.51 -6.41 -3.82
CA ASN A 83 4.49 -5.74 -3.00
C ASN A 83 3.25 -6.59 -2.69
N ILE A 84 3.18 -7.84 -3.17
CA ILE A 84 2.15 -8.82 -2.81
C ILE A 84 2.70 -10.00 -2.00
N TYR A 85 4.03 -10.07 -1.81
CA TYR A 85 4.65 -11.13 -1.02
C TYR A 85 4.33 -10.94 0.46
N GLU A 86 3.74 -11.97 1.07
CA GLU A 86 3.39 -12.00 2.49
C GLU A 86 3.18 -13.45 2.94
N ASP A 87 3.08 -13.69 4.22
CA ASP A 87 2.72 -15.01 4.77
C ASP A 87 1.33 -15.46 4.31
N ASN A 88 1.09 -16.76 4.45
CA ASN A 88 -0.20 -17.35 4.10
C ASN A 88 -1.31 -16.82 5.01
N HIS A 89 -2.22 -16.06 4.45
CA HIS A 89 -3.37 -15.49 5.13
C HIS A 89 -4.67 -15.84 4.42
N PHE A 90 -5.65 -16.29 5.19
CA PHE A 90 -6.99 -16.53 4.68
C PHE A 90 -7.97 -15.51 5.27
N ALA A 91 -8.69 -14.78 4.41
CA ALA A 91 -9.74 -13.84 4.78
C ALA A 91 -9.28 -12.74 5.75
N LEU A 92 -8.16 -12.06 5.45
CA LEU A 92 -7.84 -10.80 6.12
C LEU A 92 -8.95 -9.78 5.85
N LEU A 93 -9.33 -9.03 6.86
CA LEU A 93 -10.22 -7.89 6.69
C LEU A 93 -9.41 -6.70 6.17
N ALA A 94 -9.52 -6.41 4.87
CA ALA A 94 -8.82 -5.29 4.25
C ALA A 94 -9.54 -3.96 4.45
N VAL A 95 -10.87 -3.95 4.23
CA VAL A 95 -11.73 -2.77 4.42
C VAL A 95 -13.03 -3.19 5.10
N LEU A 96 -13.51 -2.40 6.04
CA LEU A 96 -14.88 -2.45 6.57
C LEU A 96 -15.24 -1.10 7.18
N GLY A 97 -16.12 -0.34 6.54
CA GLY A 97 -16.47 0.98 7.05
C GLY A 97 -17.57 1.69 6.29
N TYR A 98 -17.81 2.89 6.75
CA TYR A 98 -18.74 3.83 6.15
C TYR A 98 -17.98 4.91 5.41
N MET A 99 -18.43 5.22 4.20
CA MET A 99 -17.92 6.31 3.36
C MET A 99 -19.02 7.33 3.12
N HIS A 100 -18.69 8.59 3.24
CA HIS A 100 -19.54 9.72 2.86
C HIS A 100 -18.82 10.57 1.81
N GLU A 101 -19.47 10.78 0.67
CA GLU A 101 -18.94 11.60 -0.42
C GLU A 101 -19.66 12.95 -0.49
N TRP A 102 -18.90 14.02 -0.71
CA TRP A 102 -19.40 15.33 -1.08
C TRP A 102 -18.72 15.82 -2.36
N ASN A 103 -19.15 16.93 -2.90
CA ASN A 103 -18.72 17.39 -4.24
C ASN A 103 -17.19 17.61 -4.38
N SER A 104 -16.49 17.79 -3.29
CA SER A 104 -15.05 18.14 -3.29
C SER A 104 -14.20 17.20 -2.45
N GLY A 105 -14.66 16.02 -2.10
CA GLY A 105 -13.90 15.06 -1.32
C GLY A 105 -14.76 13.98 -0.68
N HIS A 106 -14.17 13.21 0.22
CA HIS A 106 -14.90 12.19 0.97
C HIS A 106 -14.34 11.99 2.39
N LEU A 107 -15.13 11.31 3.22
CA LEU A 107 -14.77 10.86 4.56
C LEU A 107 -14.97 9.36 4.64
N PHE A 108 -14.04 8.66 5.23
CA PHE A 108 -14.15 7.27 5.59
C PHE A 108 -13.96 7.06 7.10
N ALA A 109 -14.79 6.24 7.71
CA ALA A 109 -14.67 5.83 9.09
C ALA A 109 -14.86 4.32 9.21
N GLY A 110 -13.83 3.62 9.68
CA GLY A 110 -13.85 2.16 9.77
C GLY A 110 -12.47 1.54 9.86
N VAL A 111 -12.34 0.35 9.31
CA VAL A 111 -11.10 -0.42 9.23
C VAL A 111 -10.58 -0.39 7.80
N ARG A 112 -9.35 0.02 7.59
CA ARG A 112 -8.59 -0.13 6.35
C ARG A 112 -7.10 0.11 6.57
N ASN A 113 -6.27 -0.06 5.55
CA ASN A 113 -4.86 0.31 5.59
C ASN A 113 -4.62 1.70 4.96
N VAL A 114 -3.44 2.26 5.20
CA VAL A 114 -3.08 3.60 4.72
C VAL A 114 -2.83 3.65 3.21
N ASN A 115 -2.54 2.52 2.57
CA ASN A 115 -2.29 2.43 1.13
C ASN A 115 -3.56 2.69 0.29
N GLU A 116 -4.75 2.60 0.88
CA GLU A 116 -6.01 2.90 0.18
C GLU A 116 -6.07 4.38 -0.25
N ASP A 117 -5.37 5.28 0.46
CA ASP A 117 -5.56 6.72 0.32
C ASP A 117 -4.32 7.51 -0.06
N PHE A 118 -3.14 7.06 0.38
CA PHE A 118 -1.89 7.79 0.28
C PHE A 118 -0.95 7.14 -0.73
N PHE A 119 0.02 7.90 -1.23
CA PHE A 119 1.06 7.44 -2.17
C PHE A 119 0.52 6.91 -3.49
N THR A 120 -0.68 7.30 -3.87
CA THR A 120 -1.30 6.86 -5.13
C THR A 120 -0.70 7.61 -6.31
N SER A 121 -0.06 6.89 -7.22
CA SER A 121 0.54 7.39 -8.45
C SER A 121 0.42 6.34 -9.55
N ASP A 122 0.18 6.78 -10.77
CA ASP A 122 0.08 5.87 -11.92
C ASP A 122 1.44 5.27 -12.26
N ILE A 123 2.54 6.03 -12.06
CA ILE A 123 3.90 5.55 -12.35
C ILE A 123 4.32 4.52 -11.29
N THR A 124 4.22 4.85 -10.00
CA THR A 124 4.69 3.93 -8.94
C THR A 124 3.85 2.67 -8.84
N SER A 125 2.56 2.72 -9.18
CA SER A 125 1.68 1.55 -9.20
C SER A 125 2.04 0.51 -10.29
N LEU A 126 2.88 0.89 -11.25
CA LEU A 126 3.39 -0.01 -12.27
C LEU A 126 4.47 -0.96 -11.72
N PHE A 127 5.26 -0.55 -10.74
CA PHE A 127 6.37 -1.33 -10.21
C PHE A 127 5.94 -2.38 -9.18
N LEU A 128 6.77 -3.42 -9.01
CA LEU A 128 6.48 -4.54 -8.11
C LEU A 128 7.16 -4.39 -6.75
N ASN A 129 8.21 -3.58 -6.65
CA ASN A 129 8.89 -3.36 -5.37
C ASN A 129 7.96 -2.68 -4.37
N SER A 130 7.99 -3.13 -3.12
CA SER A 130 7.06 -2.64 -2.06
C SER A 130 7.27 -1.16 -1.72
N SER A 131 8.48 -0.64 -1.92
CA SER A 131 8.81 0.78 -1.65
C SER A 131 8.15 1.75 -2.62
N GLU A 132 7.65 1.28 -3.76
CA GLU A 132 6.87 2.06 -4.73
C GLU A 132 5.47 2.43 -4.21
N GLY A 133 4.95 1.68 -3.27
CA GLY A 133 3.69 1.99 -2.59
C GLY A 133 3.92 2.97 -1.45
N ILE A 134 4.11 2.46 -0.24
CA ILE A 134 4.44 3.26 0.94
C ILE A 134 5.94 3.27 1.18
N PHE A 135 6.50 4.45 1.44
CA PHE A 135 7.95 4.61 1.66
C PHE A 135 8.47 3.75 2.81
N PRO A 136 9.63 3.10 2.67
CA PRO A 136 10.22 2.27 3.72
C PRO A 136 10.55 3.07 4.99
N THR A 137 10.76 4.38 4.90
CA THR A 137 10.87 5.28 6.07
C THR A 137 9.62 5.28 6.96
N ILE A 138 8.50 4.81 6.46
CA ILE A 138 7.22 4.66 7.17
C ILE A 138 6.92 3.16 7.36
N ALA A 139 6.82 2.38 6.28
CA ALA A 139 6.40 0.99 6.29
C ALA A 139 7.30 0.10 7.15
N SER A 140 8.63 0.24 7.02
CA SER A 140 9.59 -0.54 7.81
C SER A 140 9.84 0.04 9.22
N SER A 141 9.37 1.27 9.49
CA SER A 141 9.69 2.00 10.72
C SER A 141 8.58 2.00 11.76
N TYR A 142 7.36 1.59 11.38
CA TYR A 142 6.18 1.58 12.26
C TYR A 142 5.29 0.38 11.96
N PRO A 143 4.70 -0.28 12.98
CA PRO A 143 3.82 -1.44 12.79
C PRO A 143 2.40 -1.02 12.38
N ILE A 144 2.26 -0.01 11.55
CA ILE A 144 1.00 0.60 11.17
C ILE A 144 0.12 -0.35 10.32
N ALA A 145 -1.12 0.06 10.12
CA ALA A 145 -2.03 -0.58 9.16
C ALA A 145 -1.54 -0.32 7.72
N ASN A 146 -0.60 -1.14 7.28
CA ASN A 146 -0.01 -1.21 5.95
C ASN A 146 -0.25 -2.61 5.38
N TYR A 147 -0.31 -2.76 4.04
CA TYR A 147 -0.49 -4.07 3.41
C TYR A 147 0.38 -5.17 4.08
N PRO A 148 -0.21 -6.32 4.43
CA PRO A 148 -1.62 -6.73 4.24
C PRO A 148 -2.51 -6.39 5.44
N TYR A 149 -1.98 -5.74 6.48
CA TYR A 149 -2.66 -5.45 7.74
C TYR A 149 -3.61 -4.26 7.62
N SER A 150 -4.64 -4.26 8.45
CA SER A 150 -5.59 -3.16 8.54
C SER A 150 -5.79 -2.70 9.99
N GLY A 151 -6.41 -1.55 10.18
CA GLY A 151 -6.68 -0.99 11.49
C GLY A 151 -7.75 0.08 11.45
N LEU A 152 -8.23 0.49 12.63
CA LEU A 152 -9.20 1.56 12.72
C LEU A 152 -8.62 2.87 12.18
N THR A 153 -9.37 3.49 11.31
CA THR A 153 -9.00 4.68 10.55
C THR A 153 -10.18 5.65 10.47
N LEU A 154 -9.89 6.92 10.66
CA LEU A 154 -10.73 8.03 10.26
C LEU A 154 -9.95 8.82 9.20
N TYR A 155 -10.45 8.85 7.99
CA TYR A 155 -9.82 9.54 6.86
C TYR A 155 -10.76 10.58 6.28
N PHE A 156 -10.21 11.67 5.76
CA PHE A 156 -10.92 12.60 4.89
C PHE A 156 -9.98 13.23 3.87
N ASP A 157 -10.54 13.61 2.74
CA ASP A 157 -9.89 14.53 1.79
C ASP A 157 -10.79 15.68 1.39
N VAL A 158 -10.15 16.75 0.89
CA VAL A 158 -10.84 17.90 0.31
C VAL A 158 -10.05 18.41 -0.88
N THR A 159 -10.73 18.52 -2.03
CA THR A 159 -10.16 19.06 -3.27
C THR A 159 -10.71 20.45 -3.56
N LYS A 160 -9.83 21.40 -3.82
CA LYS A 160 -10.18 22.76 -4.29
C LYS A 160 -9.29 23.16 -5.47
N GLY A 161 -9.89 23.20 -6.63
CA GLY A 161 -9.16 23.46 -7.86
C GLY A 161 -8.15 22.36 -8.18
N ARG A 162 -6.86 22.70 -8.13
CA ARG A 162 -5.75 21.75 -8.39
C ARG A 162 -5.15 21.15 -7.14
N TRP A 163 -5.63 21.53 -5.97
CA TRP A 163 -5.10 21.12 -4.68
C TRP A 163 -6.03 20.12 -4.01
N THR A 164 -5.46 19.05 -3.50
CA THR A 164 -6.16 18.08 -2.64
C THR A 164 -5.39 17.95 -1.32
N PHE A 165 -6.08 18.16 -0.22
CA PHE A 165 -5.56 17.88 1.12
C PHE A 165 -6.16 16.57 1.60
N LYS A 166 -5.31 15.68 2.11
CA LYS A 166 -5.68 14.38 2.68
C LYS A 166 -5.20 14.33 4.13
N ASN A 167 -6.00 13.74 5.01
CA ASN A 167 -5.60 13.46 6.38
C ASN A 167 -6.20 12.14 6.86
N SER A 168 -5.43 11.37 7.62
CA SER A 168 -5.92 10.20 8.33
C SER A 168 -5.45 10.16 9.76
N LEU A 169 -6.34 9.70 10.65
CA LEU A 169 -6.05 9.35 12.03
C LEU A 169 -6.27 7.85 12.18
N ASN A 170 -5.22 7.13 12.56
CA ASN A 170 -5.21 5.69 12.56
C ASN A 170 -4.83 5.16 13.95
N ASN A 171 -5.29 3.95 14.30
CA ASN A 171 -4.63 3.20 15.36
C ASN A 171 -3.14 3.05 15.03
N GLY A 172 -2.29 3.10 16.06
CA GLY A 172 -0.83 3.10 15.84
C GLY A 172 -0.24 1.76 15.39
N ALA A 173 -1.04 0.68 15.37
CA ALA A 173 -0.65 -0.61 14.85
C ALA A 173 -1.75 -1.20 13.97
N GLY A 174 -1.35 -1.96 12.94
CA GLY A 174 -2.20 -2.79 12.10
C GLY A 174 -2.30 -4.22 12.64
N TYR A 175 -3.33 -4.94 12.21
CA TYR A 175 -3.63 -6.30 12.67
C TYR A 175 -4.14 -7.17 11.53
N SER A 176 -3.79 -8.46 11.59
CA SER A 176 -4.18 -9.44 10.57
C SER A 176 -5.20 -10.45 11.06
N GLY A 177 -5.40 -10.57 12.38
CA GLY A 177 -6.14 -11.65 12.99
C GLY A 177 -7.62 -11.36 13.22
N TRP A 178 -8.28 -12.38 13.77
CA TRP A 178 -9.68 -12.35 14.22
C TRP A 178 -9.82 -12.69 15.72
N LYS A 179 -8.69 -12.68 16.44
CA LYS A 179 -8.64 -13.00 17.88
C LYS A 179 -8.89 -11.74 18.72
N ALA A 180 -9.25 -11.91 19.99
CA ALA A 180 -9.54 -10.80 20.89
C ALA A 180 -8.36 -9.83 21.09
N HIS A 181 -7.14 -10.31 20.95
CA HIS A 181 -5.90 -9.53 21.12
C HIS A 181 -5.18 -9.20 19.80
N ASP A 182 -5.69 -9.71 18.67
CA ASP A 182 -5.17 -9.51 17.33
C ASP A 182 -6.37 -9.41 16.38
N ASN A 183 -6.89 -8.20 16.19
CA ASN A 183 -7.93 -7.90 15.22
C ASN A 183 -7.94 -6.39 14.89
N PRO A 184 -8.36 -5.99 13.69
CA PRO A 184 -8.26 -4.61 13.22
C PRO A 184 -9.18 -3.59 13.92
N PHE A 185 -10.09 -4.04 14.81
CA PHE A 185 -10.95 -3.15 15.60
C PHE A 185 -10.35 -2.76 16.97
N LEU A 186 -9.12 -3.18 17.25
CA LEU A 186 -8.46 -2.86 18.51
C LEU A 186 -8.16 -1.36 18.61
N VAL A 187 -8.45 -0.79 19.82
CA VAL A 187 -8.12 0.59 20.18
C VAL A 187 -7.26 0.55 21.43
N ARG A 188 -5.96 0.66 21.25
CA ARG A 188 -5.00 0.57 22.35
C ARG A 188 -3.97 1.71 22.31
N PRO A 189 -4.38 2.99 22.41
CA PRO A 189 -3.49 4.14 22.20
C PRO A 189 -2.33 4.20 23.20
N LYS A 190 -2.48 3.61 24.40
CA LYS A 190 -1.39 3.52 25.38
C LYS A 190 -0.32 2.49 25.01
N LYS A 191 -0.71 1.42 24.30
CA LYS A 191 0.17 0.33 23.88
C LYS A 191 0.66 0.55 22.43
N ASP A 192 -0.26 0.71 21.51
CA ASP A 192 0.02 0.79 20.06
C ASP A 192 0.36 2.22 19.62
N GLY A 193 -0.03 3.24 20.43
CA GLY A 193 0.05 4.63 20.02
C GLY A 193 -1.07 5.05 19.08
N ILE A 194 -0.85 6.22 18.47
CA ILE A 194 -1.71 6.82 17.44
C ILE A 194 -0.81 7.19 16.27
N PHE A 195 -1.29 6.95 15.06
CA PHE A 195 -0.61 7.32 13.83
C PHE A 195 -1.46 8.29 13.01
N ASN A 196 -0.88 9.42 12.65
CA ASN A 196 -1.53 10.42 11.79
C ASN A 196 -0.70 10.65 10.54
N MET A 197 -1.39 10.77 9.41
CA MET A 197 -0.79 11.15 8.12
C MET A 197 -1.52 12.36 7.56
N SER A 198 -0.76 13.28 6.96
CA SER A 198 -1.28 14.43 6.21
C SER A 198 -0.51 14.59 4.93
N GLN A 199 -1.20 14.80 3.81
CA GLN A 199 -0.61 15.00 2.49
C GLN A 199 -1.31 16.13 1.76
N LEU A 200 -0.56 16.98 1.11
CA LEU A 200 -1.03 17.99 0.20
C LEU A 200 -0.60 17.62 -1.23
N GLU A 201 -1.57 17.49 -2.13
CA GLU A 201 -1.35 17.18 -3.53
C GLU A 201 -1.63 18.38 -4.42
N TYR A 202 -0.89 18.49 -5.51
CA TYR A 202 -1.08 19.50 -6.55
C TYR A 202 -1.03 18.84 -7.93
N ASN A 203 -2.11 18.98 -8.70
CA ASN A 203 -2.24 18.44 -10.04
C ASN A 203 -2.17 19.56 -11.09
N TYR A 204 -1.23 19.46 -12.03
CA TYR A 204 -1.04 20.49 -13.05
C TYR A 204 -0.44 19.93 -14.34
N LYS A 205 -1.14 20.13 -15.47
CA LYS A 205 -0.66 19.86 -16.84
C LYS A 205 0.04 18.49 -17.00
N GLY A 206 -0.65 17.39 -16.67
CA GLY A 206 -0.08 16.04 -16.76
C GLY A 206 0.96 15.72 -15.68
N GLY A 207 1.08 16.57 -14.65
CA GLY A 207 1.92 16.32 -13.49
C GLY A 207 1.12 16.20 -12.21
N LYS A 208 1.60 15.36 -11.28
CA LYS A 208 1.09 15.19 -9.92
C LYS A 208 2.23 15.35 -8.94
N TYR A 209 2.06 16.22 -7.99
CA TYR A 209 3.06 16.53 -6.98
C TYR A 209 2.41 16.43 -5.63
N PHE A 210 3.08 15.79 -4.67
CA PHE A 210 2.60 15.80 -3.31
C PHE A 210 3.74 15.86 -2.29
N ALA A 211 3.43 16.44 -1.14
CA ALA A 211 4.28 16.43 0.04
C ALA A 211 3.44 16.08 1.25
N GLY A 212 4.03 15.39 2.20
CA GLY A 212 3.30 14.99 3.38
C GLY A 212 4.18 14.72 4.58
N ILE A 213 3.51 14.51 5.69
CA ILE A 213 4.10 14.15 6.98
C ILE A 213 3.32 13.01 7.62
N ALA A 214 4.04 12.14 8.30
CA ALA A 214 3.49 11.12 9.17
C ALA A 214 4.02 11.34 10.60
N VAL A 215 3.17 11.14 11.59
CA VAL A 215 3.53 11.28 13.00
C VAL A 215 3.00 10.09 13.77
N HIS A 216 3.87 9.44 14.52
CA HIS A 216 3.54 8.36 15.43
C HIS A 216 3.84 8.75 16.88
N THR A 217 2.92 8.48 17.80
CA THR A 217 3.10 8.85 19.23
C THR A 217 4.04 7.89 19.97
N ARG A 218 4.54 6.86 19.30
CA ARG A 218 5.53 5.93 19.83
C ARG A 218 6.70 5.77 18.86
N GLN A 219 7.87 5.46 19.42
CA GLN A 219 9.09 5.14 18.70
C GLN A 219 9.29 3.63 18.73
N TYR A 220 9.61 3.04 17.57
CA TYR A 220 9.90 1.63 17.37
C TYR A 220 11.35 1.47 16.90
N PRO A 221 12.33 1.41 17.83
CA PRO A 221 13.71 1.12 17.46
C PRO A 221 13.83 -0.33 16.92
N ILE A 222 14.93 -0.64 16.27
CA ILE A 222 15.28 -2.03 15.96
C ILE A 222 16.03 -2.65 17.15
N ASN A 223 15.85 -3.96 17.32
CA ASN A 223 16.57 -4.77 18.29
C ASN A 223 17.98 -5.17 17.78
N GLU A 224 18.70 -5.99 18.53
CA GLU A 224 20.03 -6.49 18.16
C GLU A 224 20.00 -7.41 16.92
N ASP A 225 18.86 -8.05 16.64
CA ASP A 225 18.65 -8.92 15.48
C ASP A 225 18.25 -8.13 14.21
N GLY A 226 18.13 -6.79 14.31
CA GLY A 226 17.73 -5.92 13.18
C GLY A 226 16.23 -5.82 12.95
N GLU A 227 15.41 -6.39 13.84
CA GLU A 227 13.95 -6.37 13.75
C GLU A 227 13.34 -5.21 14.52
N MET A 228 12.21 -4.70 14.05
CA MET A 228 11.43 -3.70 14.77
C MET A 228 10.90 -4.28 16.08
N VAL A 229 11.11 -3.57 17.20
CA VAL A 229 10.58 -4.00 18.51
C VAL A 229 9.05 -4.06 18.51
N SER A 230 8.49 -4.90 19.36
CA SER A 230 7.05 -4.99 19.57
C SER A 230 6.45 -3.72 20.19
N SER A 231 5.12 -3.58 20.14
CA SER A 231 4.42 -2.47 20.80
C SER A 231 4.66 -2.39 22.32
N ASP A 232 4.92 -3.54 22.98
CA ASP A 232 5.22 -3.57 24.43
C ASP A 232 6.59 -3.00 24.75
N GLU A 233 7.55 -3.11 23.83
CA GLU A 233 8.94 -2.62 23.98
C GLU A 233 9.13 -1.22 23.38
N SER A 234 8.13 -0.72 22.64
CA SER A 234 8.17 0.61 22.03
C SER A 234 8.20 1.70 23.07
N ARG A 235 8.78 2.85 22.73
CA ARG A 235 8.96 3.99 23.65
C ARG A 235 7.89 5.04 23.42
N SER A 236 7.35 5.63 24.51
CA SER A 236 6.45 6.80 24.43
C SER A 236 7.27 8.02 24.02
N LYS A 237 7.40 8.24 22.72
CA LYS A 237 8.16 9.33 22.11
C LYS A 237 7.57 9.63 20.74
N LEU A 238 7.29 10.91 20.49
CA LEU A 238 6.81 11.39 19.20
C LEU A 238 7.93 11.23 18.16
N THR A 239 7.63 10.51 17.08
CA THR A 239 8.52 10.35 15.92
C THR A 239 7.67 10.46 14.65
N GLY A 240 8.29 10.61 13.50
CA GLY A 240 7.56 10.73 12.25
C GLY A 240 8.46 10.66 11.03
N ALA A 241 7.86 10.81 9.87
CA ALA A 241 8.53 10.90 8.61
C ALA A 241 7.91 12.03 7.78
N TRP A 242 8.66 12.53 6.82
CA TRP A 242 8.16 13.45 5.81
C TRP A 242 8.57 12.96 4.42
N TRP A 243 7.83 13.37 3.40
CA TRP A 243 8.12 13.00 2.03
C TRP A 243 7.73 14.08 1.04
N VAL A 244 8.37 14.00 -0.12
CA VAL A 244 8.01 14.72 -1.33
C VAL A 244 7.98 13.76 -2.50
N TYR A 245 7.07 14.00 -3.41
CA TYR A 245 6.89 13.26 -4.65
C TYR A 245 6.59 14.21 -5.79
N GLY A 246 7.10 13.92 -6.97
CA GLY A 246 6.74 14.60 -8.21
C GLY A 246 6.78 13.66 -9.39
N GLU A 247 5.72 13.64 -10.18
CA GLU A 247 5.66 13.00 -11.49
C GLU A 247 5.25 14.02 -12.54
N GLN A 248 5.76 13.86 -13.74
CA GLN A 248 5.45 14.74 -14.87
C GLN A 248 5.44 13.95 -16.18
N GLU A 249 4.38 14.13 -16.94
CA GLU A 249 4.35 13.78 -18.34
C GLU A 249 5.32 14.68 -19.09
N VAL A 250 6.35 14.09 -19.69
CA VAL A 250 7.42 14.82 -20.42
C VAL A 250 7.23 14.76 -21.92
N TRP A 251 6.45 13.80 -22.39
CA TRP A 251 6.10 13.68 -23.80
C TRP A 251 4.75 12.98 -23.95
N ASN A 252 3.93 13.50 -24.85
CA ASN A 252 2.62 12.94 -25.20
C ASN A 252 2.41 13.05 -26.71
N SER A 253 1.97 11.98 -27.34
CA SER A 253 1.58 11.92 -28.75
C SER A 253 0.33 11.07 -28.92
N GLY A 254 -0.81 11.64 -28.57
CA GLY A 254 -2.11 10.96 -28.62
C GLY A 254 -2.20 9.83 -27.61
N GLU A 255 -2.11 8.58 -28.06
CA GLU A 255 -2.24 7.39 -27.18
C GLU A 255 -0.94 6.98 -26.48
N LYS A 256 0.17 7.70 -26.73
CA LYS A 256 1.48 7.36 -26.18
C LYS A 256 1.96 8.46 -25.25
N THR A 257 2.37 8.08 -24.07
CA THR A 257 2.85 8.99 -23.03
C THR A 257 4.18 8.50 -22.47
N ILE A 258 5.11 9.40 -22.23
CA ILE A 258 6.32 9.17 -21.44
C ILE A 258 6.24 10.09 -20.24
N SER A 259 6.41 9.51 -19.06
CA SER A 259 6.41 10.23 -17.80
C SER A 259 7.66 9.91 -16.99
N CYS A 260 8.08 10.82 -16.14
CA CYS A 260 9.16 10.59 -15.17
C CYS A 260 8.71 11.00 -13.78
N MET A 261 9.32 10.39 -12.76
CA MET A 261 9.05 10.67 -11.36
C MET A 261 10.31 10.75 -10.53
N VAL A 262 10.20 11.46 -9.42
CA VAL A 262 11.20 11.51 -8.36
C VAL A 262 10.48 11.54 -7.02
N GLN A 263 11.03 10.81 -6.05
CA GLN A 263 10.53 10.83 -4.68
C GLN A 263 11.66 10.77 -3.66
N TYR A 264 11.37 11.35 -2.48
CA TYR A 264 12.29 11.40 -1.37
C TYR A 264 11.53 11.38 -0.04
N SER A 265 12.08 10.68 0.94
CA SER A 265 11.50 10.60 2.28
C SER A 265 12.57 10.44 3.35
N GLU A 266 12.35 11.05 4.52
CA GLU A 266 13.17 10.86 5.72
C GLU A 266 12.30 10.59 6.96
N ASN A 267 12.78 9.68 7.81
CA ASN A 267 12.26 9.50 9.17
C ASN A 267 13.06 10.36 10.14
N THR A 268 12.37 11.03 11.06
CA THR A 268 12.97 11.92 12.07
C THR A 268 13.75 11.15 13.14
N SER A 269 13.57 9.84 13.23
CA SER A 269 14.27 8.98 14.18
C SER A 269 15.23 8.05 13.45
N HIS A 270 16.52 8.26 13.67
CA HIS A 270 17.54 7.35 13.18
C HIS A 270 17.63 6.03 13.97
N GLN A 271 16.78 5.81 14.96
CA GLN A 271 16.66 4.54 15.68
C GLN A 271 15.60 3.61 15.09
N ASN A 272 14.76 4.12 14.17
CA ASN A 272 13.80 3.33 13.42
C ASN A 272 14.51 2.61 12.27
N ALA A 273 13.92 1.54 11.74
CA ALA A 273 14.59 0.65 10.78
C ALA A 273 15.11 1.39 9.53
N CYS A 274 14.26 2.14 8.84
CA CYS A 274 14.66 2.93 7.67
C CYS A 274 14.52 4.43 7.96
N TYR A 275 15.56 5.21 7.69
CA TYR A 275 15.53 6.64 7.98
C TYR A 275 15.71 7.54 6.75
N ARG A 276 16.03 7.00 5.58
CA ARG A 276 16.09 7.76 4.33
C ARG A 276 15.73 6.89 3.13
N TYR A 277 14.99 7.46 2.19
CA TYR A 277 14.65 6.83 0.93
C TYR A 277 14.65 7.87 -0.18
N ALA A 278 15.14 7.47 -1.36
CA ALA A 278 15.12 8.28 -2.56
C ALA A 278 14.90 7.38 -3.78
N GLU A 279 14.19 7.89 -4.78
CA GLU A 279 13.94 7.17 -6.00
C GLU A 279 13.81 8.12 -7.19
N VAL A 280 14.21 7.61 -8.35
CA VAL A 280 13.92 8.19 -9.66
C VAL A 280 13.40 7.09 -10.58
N GLY A 281 12.43 7.41 -11.40
CA GLY A 281 11.86 6.46 -12.32
C GLY A 281 11.16 7.12 -13.49
N GLY A 282 10.67 6.30 -14.39
CA GLY A 282 9.86 6.75 -15.50
C GLY A 282 9.07 5.62 -16.12
N SER A 283 8.05 5.99 -16.87
CA SER A 283 7.16 5.08 -17.56
C SER A 283 6.93 5.49 -19.00
N TYR A 284 6.71 4.50 -19.84
CA TYR A 284 6.10 4.63 -21.17
C TYR A 284 4.76 3.90 -21.13
N GLN A 285 3.73 4.54 -21.62
CA GLN A 285 2.39 3.98 -21.73
C GLN A 285 1.86 4.14 -23.15
N ASP A 286 1.21 3.12 -23.66
CA ASP A 286 0.33 3.15 -24.84
C ASP A 286 -0.99 2.44 -24.52
N GLU A 287 -1.87 2.27 -25.51
CA GLU A 287 -3.21 1.67 -25.36
C GLU A 287 -3.21 0.30 -24.65
N LYS A 288 -2.15 -0.49 -24.78
CA LYS A 288 -2.08 -1.86 -24.25
C LYS A 288 -0.83 -2.16 -23.41
N ASN A 289 0.16 -1.29 -23.46
CA ASN A 289 1.45 -1.55 -22.83
C ASN A 289 1.81 -0.42 -21.86
N GLU A 290 2.34 -0.81 -20.73
CA GLU A 290 2.96 0.06 -19.75
C GLU A 290 4.36 -0.49 -19.47
N CYS A 291 5.41 0.31 -19.66
CA CYS A 291 6.79 -0.06 -19.37
C CYS A 291 7.36 0.89 -18.34
N GLY A 292 8.12 0.38 -17.38
CA GLY A 292 8.72 1.19 -16.33
C GLY A 292 10.18 0.84 -16.08
N LEU A 293 10.94 1.87 -15.69
CA LEU A 293 12.29 1.74 -15.16
C LEU A 293 12.36 2.58 -13.88
N SER A 294 12.86 2.02 -12.78
CA SER A 294 13.12 2.75 -11.54
C SER A 294 14.47 2.42 -10.94
N ALA A 295 15.02 3.36 -10.17
CA ALA A 295 16.23 3.22 -9.38
C ALA A 295 15.97 3.78 -7.99
N GLN A 296 16.15 2.94 -6.98
CA GLN A 296 15.82 3.21 -5.59
C GLN A 296 17.06 3.16 -4.72
N TYR A 297 17.05 3.97 -3.67
CA TYR A 297 18.05 4.00 -2.61
C TYR A 297 17.34 4.07 -1.26
N ALA A 298 17.61 3.12 -0.39
CA ALA A 298 17.11 3.12 0.99
C ALA A 298 18.25 3.01 1.99
N ARG A 299 18.23 3.83 3.05
CA ARG A 299 19.19 3.76 4.15
C ARG A 299 18.52 3.23 5.38
N PHE A 300 18.85 2.01 5.73
CA PHE A 300 18.45 1.31 6.95
C PHE A 300 19.51 1.45 8.04
N GLN A 301 19.18 1.10 9.27
CA GLN A 301 20.18 1.05 10.34
C GLN A 301 21.29 0.02 10.08
N GLN A 302 20.90 -1.13 9.54
CA GLN A 302 21.83 -2.21 9.22
C GLN A 302 22.70 -1.95 7.98
N GLY A 303 22.37 -0.95 7.17
CA GLY A 303 23.14 -0.68 5.96
C GLY A 303 22.36 0.09 4.89
N THR A 304 22.79 -0.03 3.66
CA THR A 304 22.17 0.61 2.50
C THR A 304 21.67 -0.44 1.53
N GLU A 305 20.49 -0.24 0.96
CA GLU A 305 19.99 -1.04 -0.15
C GLU A 305 19.72 -0.15 -1.36
N CYS A 306 20.19 -0.59 -2.53
CA CYS A 306 19.88 -0.01 -3.83
C CYS A 306 19.14 -1.04 -4.67
N SER A 307 18.10 -0.62 -5.36
CA SER A 307 17.33 -1.45 -6.27
C SER A 307 17.16 -0.80 -7.63
N LEU A 308 17.23 -1.62 -8.68
CA LEU A 308 16.88 -1.24 -10.06
C LEU A 308 15.74 -2.17 -10.49
N GLU A 309 14.65 -1.62 -10.99
CA GLU A 309 13.54 -2.40 -11.54
C GLU A 309 13.27 -2.01 -12.99
N ALA A 310 13.06 -3.03 -13.84
CA ALA A 310 12.55 -2.91 -15.20
C ALA A 310 11.29 -3.77 -15.32
N THR A 311 10.17 -3.18 -15.66
CA THR A 311 8.90 -3.87 -15.75
C THR A 311 8.15 -3.55 -17.04
N TRP A 312 7.33 -4.50 -17.50
CA TRP A 312 6.46 -4.33 -18.65
C TRP A 312 5.10 -5.00 -18.39
N LYS A 313 4.06 -4.21 -18.30
CA LYS A 313 2.69 -4.70 -18.16
C LYS A 313 1.96 -4.60 -19.50
N ARG A 314 1.29 -5.67 -19.89
CA ARG A 314 0.51 -5.74 -21.12
C ARG A 314 -0.91 -6.19 -20.85
N GLN A 315 -1.87 -5.38 -21.30
CA GLN A 315 -3.27 -5.73 -21.31
C GLN A 315 -3.55 -6.71 -22.44
N LEU A 316 -4.06 -7.90 -22.10
CA LEU A 316 -4.42 -8.95 -23.07
C LEU A 316 -5.90 -8.88 -23.42
N THR A 317 -6.77 -8.68 -22.42
CA THR A 317 -8.21 -8.47 -22.55
C THR A 317 -8.65 -7.40 -21.55
N GLU A 318 -9.91 -7.00 -21.56
CA GLU A 318 -10.43 -6.04 -20.56
C GLU A 318 -10.22 -6.49 -19.11
N SER A 319 -10.16 -7.79 -18.86
CA SER A 319 -10.05 -8.39 -17.52
C SER A 319 -8.70 -9.02 -17.22
N ILE A 320 -7.80 -9.18 -18.21
CA ILE A 320 -6.56 -9.94 -18.04
C ILE A 320 -5.36 -9.13 -18.49
N SER A 321 -4.36 -9.02 -17.63
CA SER A 321 -3.03 -8.50 -17.99
C SER A 321 -1.89 -9.37 -17.45
N ILE A 322 -0.74 -9.27 -18.10
CA ILE A 322 0.51 -9.93 -17.69
C ILE A 322 1.58 -8.89 -17.46
N GLN A 323 2.50 -9.19 -16.54
CA GLN A 323 3.57 -8.26 -16.19
C GLN A 323 4.85 -9.02 -15.80
N PRO A 324 5.81 -9.23 -16.71
CA PRO A 324 7.17 -9.56 -16.34
C PRO A 324 7.88 -8.34 -15.72
N SER A 325 8.70 -8.59 -14.71
CA SER A 325 9.58 -7.61 -14.07
C SER A 325 10.92 -8.25 -13.74
N PHE A 326 11.98 -7.50 -13.93
CA PHE A 326 13.34 -7.85 -13.52
C PHE A 326 13.83 -6.84 -12.51
N GLN A 327 14.40 -7.32 -11.39
CA GLN A 327 15.00 -6.47 -10.37
C GLN A 327 16.45 -6.91 -10.10
N TYR A 328 17.34 -5.92 -9.97
CA TYR A 328 18.66 -6.08 -9.41
C TYR A 328 18.75 -5.31 -8.11
N ILE A 329 19.08 -5.99 -7.02
CA ILE A 329 19.09 -5.45 -5.66
C ILE A 329 20.47 -5.68 -5.07
N LYS A 330 21.03 -4.64 -4.46
CA LYS A 330 22.31 -4.66 -3.79
C LYS A 330 22.20 -4.08 -2.40
N ASN A 331 22.59 -4.87 -1.39
CA ASN A 331 22.73 -4.43 -0.01
C ASN A 331 23.99 -4.98 0.64
N ASP A 332 24.17 -4.77 1.94
CA ASP A 332 25.38 -5.22 2.66
C ASP A 332 25.47 -6.76 2.79
N ASN A 333 24.36 -7.49 2.55
CA ASN A 333 24.31 -8.96 2.55
C ASN A 333 24.70 -9.56 1.18
N GLY A 334 24.67 -8.78 0.10
CA GLY A 334 25.05 -9.25 -1.23
C GLY A 334 24.37 -8.53 -2.39
N ASP A 335 24.56 -9.13 -3.56
CA ASP A 335 23.94 -8.74 -4.82
C ASP A 335 22.91 -9.81 -5.21
N PHE A 336 21.67 -9.38 -5.44
CA PHE A 336 20.55 -10.26 -5.74
C PHE A 336 19.89 -9.89 -7.06
N THR A 337 19.32 -10.88 -7.72
CA THR A 337 18.48 -10.70 -8.89
C THR A 337 17.15 -11.40 -8.68
N ALA A 338 16.07 -10.78 -9.10
CA ALA A 338 14.74 -11.37 -9.08
C ALA A 338 14.06 -11.18 -10.44
N LEU A 339 13.53 -12.25 -10.99
CA LEU A 339 12.63 -12.23 -12.14
C LEU A 339 11.23 -12.59 -11.64
N CYS A 340 10.28 -11.71 -11.88
CA CYS A 340 8.87 -11.92 -11.56
C CYS A 340 8.04 -12.00 -12.85
N ALA A 341 7.00 -12.82 -12.83
CA ALA A 341 5.99 -12.86 -13.88
C ALA A 341 4.61 -12.86 -13.22
N ARG A 342 3.88 -11.77 -13.39
CA ARG A 342 2.59 -11.54 -12.75
C ARG A 342 1.45 -11.67 -13.74
N LEU A 343 0.39 -12.37 -13.36
CA LEU A 343 -0.89 -12.44 -14.04
C LEU A 343 -1.93 -11.73 -13.19
N TYR A 344 -2.70 -10.84 -13.80
CA TYR A 344 -3.84 -10.16 -13.18
C TYR A 344 -5.13 -10.62 -13.85
N VAL A 345 -6.13 -10.91 -13.03
CA VAL A 345 -7.50 -11.21 -13.48
C VAL A 345 -8.47 -10.36 -12.64
N SER A 346 -9.20 -9.48 -13.31
CA SER A 346 -10.25 -8.64 -12.67
C SER A 346 -11.63 -9.10 -13.11
N PHE A 347 -12.61 -9.11 -12.22
CA PHE A 347 -13.98 -9.56 -12.48
C PHE A 347 -15.02 -8.88 -11.60
#